data_d5301816927a4256f7e36391f6d089bd
#
_entry.id   d5301816927a4256f7e36391f6d089bd
#
_cell.length_a   1.000
_cell.length_b   1.000
_cell.length_c   1.000
_cell.angle_alpha   90.00
_cell.angle_beta   90.00
_cell.angle_gamma   90.00
#
_symmetry.space_group_name_H-M   'P 1'
#
loop_
_entity.id
_entity.type
_entity.pdbx_description
1 polymer ?
#
loop_
_entity_poly.entity_id
_entity_poly.type
_entity_poly.pdbx_seq_one_letter_code
_entity_poly.pdbx_strand_id
1 'polypeptide(L)'
;MILSMTGFGRGTAVRNGREITVELRSVNSRYFEYSSRIPRTCSYLDSRLKKQLNERITRGKVELSMTIQNVDAADTVVTVNMELARSYQQAMRDLSEQLGVKNDISAAVLTRFPDVLATRHADVDEEQLWEDVSAVTAQALDRFVEMRAAEGAKMKADVENRLNFLEECVGKVETLSAGRVEAYTNRLYEKLKVILEDRDIDDARVLTEAAIFGDKTAVDEETVRLRSHISQYRGILQLNEPVGRKLDFLTQELNRETNTIGSKCQDLDITRIVVDMKAEIEKIREQIQNLELSRLFRRNAMKLINIGFGNMVSAGRVVAVVSPDSAPVKRLVKEARERGMLIDASYGRSTRAVLIMDSDHVVLSALQPETVANRAAGQESKGTTEEEQTHEEG
;
A
#
# COMPACT_ATOMS: atom_id res chain seq x y z
N MET A 1 8.25 -11.28 3.18
CA MET A 1 7.71 -11.93 1.95
C MET A 1 7.16 -10.84 1.05
N ILE A 2 7.54 -10.83 -0.22
CA ILE A 2 7.03 -9.89 -1.22
C ILE A 2 5.69 -10.40 -1.73
N LEU A 3 4.67 -9.55 -1.73
CA LEU A 3 3.33 -9.85 -2.25
C LEU A 3 3.01 -8.94 -3.43
N SER A 4 2.28 -9.45 -4.41
CA SER A 4 1.64 -8.59 -5.41
C SER A 4 0.48 -7.81 -4.77
N MET A 5 0.17 -6.62 -5.28
CA MET A 5 -1.04 -5.88 -4.89
C MET A 5 -2.29 -6.39 -5.61
N THR A 6 -2.13 -7.09 -6.74
CA THR A 6 -3.21 -7.80 -7.42
C THR A 6 -3.38 -9.18 -6.84
N GLY A 7 -4.60 -9.66 -6.76
CA GLY A 7 -4.89 -10.98 -6.25
C GLY A 7 -6.33 -11.39 -6.43
N PHE A 8 -6.55 -12.70 -6.40
CA PHE A 8 -7.87 -13.33 -6.42
C PHE A 8 -7.89 -14.52 -5.46
N GLY A 9 -8.99 -14.65 -4.74
CA GLY A 9 -9.24 -15.80 -3.88
C GLY A 9 -10.72 -16.14 -3.85
N ARG A 10 -11.06 -17.41 -3.91
CA ARG A 10 -12.44 -17.90 -3.84
C ARG A 10 -12.55 -19.00 -2.79
N GLY A 11 -13.49 -18.85 -1.89
CA GLY A 11 -13.94 -19.90 -0.96
C GLY A 11 -15.36 -20.31 -1.29
N THR A 12 -15.65 -21.60 -1.21
CA THR A 12 -16.99 -22.14 -1.36
C THR A 12 -17.16 -23.29 -0.39
N ALA A 13 -18.22 -23.29 0.39
CA ALA A 13 -18.58 -24.40 1.27
C ALA A 13 -20.09 -24.46 1.48
N VAL A 14 -20.59 -25.69 1.66
CA VAL A 14 -21.95 -25.94 2.13
C VAL A 14 -21.90 -26.08 3.65
N ARG A 15 -22.61 -25.22 4.37
CA ARG A 15 -22.70 -25.22 5.83
C ARG A 15 -24.12 -24.95 6.27
N ASN A 16 -24.61 -25.75 7.20
CA ASN A 16 -25.96 -25.60 7.79
C ASN A 16 -27.07 -25.41 6.72
N GLY A 17 -27.05 -26.25 5.65
CA GLY A 17 -28.02 -26.21 4.55
C GLY A 17 -27.87 -25.03 3.59
N ARG A 18 -26.76 -24.27 3.67
CA ARG A 18 -26.48 -23.11 2.82
C ARG A 18 -25.18 -23.28 2.07
N GLU A 19 -25.21 -23.07 0.76
CA GLU A 19 -24.01 -22.93 -0.04
C GLU A 19 -23.56 -21.46 0.01
N ILE A 20 -22.37 -21.24 0.58
CA ILE A 20 -21.77 -19.92 0.73
C ILE A 20 -20.57 -19.85 -0.20
N THR A 21 -20.54 -18.87 -1.08
CA THR A 21 -19.40 -18.55 -1.92
C THR A 21 -18.92 -17.14 -1.62
N VAL A 22 -17.63 -16.99 -1.36
CA VAL A 22 -16.95 -15.70 -1.16
C VAL A 22 -15.82 -15.59 -2.17
N GLU A 23 -15.81 -14.49 -2.91
CA GLU A 23 -14.74 -14.12 -3.84
C GLU A 23 -14.10 -12.81 -3.38
N LEU A 24 -12.77 -12.80 -3.41
CA LEU A 24 -11.94 -11.63 -3.10
C LEU A 24 -11.14 -11.28 -4.33
N ARG A 25 -11.16 -10.01 -4.71
CA ARG A 25 -10.31 -9.45 -5.77
C ARG A 25 -9.62 -8.20 -5.26
N SER A 26 -8.37 -7.99 -5.66
CA SER A 26 -7.69 -6.73 -5.38
C SER A 26 -6.98 -6.18 -6.59
N VAL A 27 -6.89 -4.84 -6.61
CA VAL A 27 -6.06 -4.08 -7.53
C VAL A 27 -5.20 -3.10 -6.75
N ASN A 28 -4.16 -2.58 -7.41
CA ASN A 28 -3.25 -1.64 -6.79
C ASN A 28 -4.00 -0.39 -6.29
N SER A 29 -3.81 -0.07 -5.00
CA SER A 29 -4.20 1.20 -4.39
C SER A 29 -3.22 1.60 -3.31
N ARG A 30 -3.07 2.90 -3.09
CA ARG A 30 -2.17 3.46 -2.08
C ARG A 30 -2.60 3.11 -0.65
N TYR A 31 -3.90 2.97 -0.41
CA TYR A 31 -4.51 2.66 0.89
C TYR A 31 -5.34 1.39 0.80
N PHE A 32 -5.74 0.86 1.97
CA PHE A 32 -6.75 -0.19 2.02
C PHE A 32 -8.12 0.42 1.72
N GLU A 33 -8.65 0.13 0.54
CA GLU A 33 -10.01 0.46 0.14
C GLU A 33 -10.82 -0.82 0.08
N TYR A 34 -12.01 -0.78 0.65
CA TYR A 34 -12.90 -1.93 0.70
C TYR A 34 -14.23 -1.60 0.02
N SER A 35 -14.66 -2.48 -0.84
CA SER A 35 -16.00 -2.49 -1.40
C SER A 35 -16.56 -3.91 -1.37
N SER A 36 -17.86 -4.04 -1.13
CA SER A 36 -18.52 -5.33 -1.02
C SER A 36 -19.76 -5.42 -1.89
N ARG A 37 -20.04 -6.63 -2.38
CA ARG A 37 -21.29 -7.05 -2.99
C ARG A 37 -21.82 -8.22 -2.21
N ILE A 38 -22.70 -7.96 -1.25
CA ILE A 38 -23.32 -8.94 -0.37
C ILE A 38 -24.83 -8.87 -0.47
N PRO A 39 -25.56 -9.97 -0.24
CA PRO A 39 -27.03 -9.98 -0.21
C PRO A 39 -27.55 -8.96 0.81
N ARG A 40 -28.62 -8.24 0.46
CA ARG A 40 -29.21 -7.21 1.34
C ARG A 40 -29.63 -7.75 2.70
N THR A 41 -30.08 -9.01 2.75
CA THR A 41 -30.46 -9.71 3.98
C THR A 41 -29.30 -9.93 4.95
N CYS A 42 -28.05 -9.86 4.47
CA CYS A 42 -26.84 -10.10 5.25
C CYS A 42 -25.95 -8.84 5.37
N SER A 43 -26.51 -7.64 5.08
CA SER A 43 -25.74 -6.38 5.07
C SER A 43 -25.09 -6.04 6.43
N TYR A 44 -25.62 -6.54 7.53
CA TYR A 44 -25.07 -6.39 8.88
C TYR A 44 -23.68 -7.07 9.04
N LEU A 45 -23.34 -8.05 8.19
CA LEU A 45 -22.05 -8.74 8.21
C LEU A 45 -20.91 -7.88 7.60
N ASP A 46 -21.24 -6.83 6.85
CA ASP A 46 -20.24 -6.06 6.07
C ASP A 46 -19.13 -5.48 6.95
N SER A 47 -19.47 -4.92 8.09
CA SER A 47 -18.51 -4.35 9.01
C SER A 47 -17.57 -5.41 9.62
N ARG A 48 -18.09 -6.60 9.92
CA ARG A 48 -17.33 -7.74 10.46
C ARG A 48 -16.37 -8.29 9.39
N LEU A 49 -16.84 -8.43 8.14
CA LEU A 49 -16.04 -8.86 6.98
C LEU A 49 -14.91 -7.90 6.69
N LYS A 50 -15.19 -6.58 6.65
CA LYS A 50 -14.17 -5.54 6.49
C LYS A 50 -13.08 -5.65 7.54
N LYS A 51 -13.45 -5.88 8.81
CA LYS A 51 -12.49 -6.04 9.91
C LYS A 51 -11.62 -7.27 9.69
N GLN A 52 -12.22 -8.43 9.36
CA GLN A 52 -11.50 -9.69 9.11
C GLN A 52 -10.50 -9.55 7.96
N LEU A 53 -10.88 -8.87 6.86
CA LEU A 53 -9.96 -8.62 5.74
C LEU A 53 -8.84 -7.69 6.10
N ASN A 54 -9.13 -6.60 6.84
CA ASN A 54 -8.13 -5.60 7.24
C ASN A 54 -7.07 -6.16 8.24
N GLU A 55 -7.36 -7.27 8.89
CA GLU A 55 -6.38 -7.97 9.74
C GLU A 55 -5.23 -8.58 8.93
N ARG A 56 -5.46 -8.94 7.66
CA ARG A 56 -4.49 -9.65 6.81
C ARG A 56 -4.08 -8.85 5.56
N ILE A 57 -4.87 -7.87 5.15
CA ILE A 57 -4.61 -7.02 3.98
C ILE A 57 -4.38 -5.59 4.45
N THR A 58 -3.18 -5.07 4.22
CA THR A 58 -2.81 -3.73 4.70
C THR A 58 -2.96 -2.64 3.64
N ARG A 59 -2.99 -3.02 2.35
CA ARG A 59 -3.02 -2.11 1.21
C ARG A 59 -3.70 -2.75 0.01
N GLY A 60 -4.27 -1.91 -0.87
CA GLY A 60 -4.94 -2.33 -2.08
C GLY A 60 -6.44 -2.03 -2.04
N LYS A 61 -7.06 -1.87 -3.22
CA LYS A 61 -8.51 -1.80 -3.34
C LYS A 61 -9.05 -3.22 -3.44
N VAL A 62 -9.72 -3.66 -2.38
CA VAL A 62 -10.26 -5.01 -2.23
C VAL A 62 -11.76 -5.00 -2.48
N GLU A 63 -12.21 -5.81 -3.40
CA GLU A 63 -13.62 -6.08 -3.66
C GLU A 63 -13.97 -7.48 -3.15
N LEU A 64 -14.97 -7.55 -2.27
CA LEU A 64 -15.55 -8.79 -1.77
C LEU A 64 -16.90 -9.02 -2.45
N SER A 65 -17.09 -10.19 -3.04
CA SER A 65 -18.40 -10.64 -3.53
C SER A 65 -18.82 -11.89 -2.77
N MET A 66 -20.02 -11.88 -2.22
CA MET A 66 -20.58 -12.99 -1.47
C MET A 66 -21.96 -13.40 -2.03
N THR A 67 -22.13 -14.69 -2.22
CA THR A 67 -23.42 -15.30 -2.54
C THR A 67 -23.75 -16.37 -1.53
N ILE A 68 -25.03 -16.41 -1.11
CA ILE A 68 -25.57 -17.43 -0.22
C ILE A 68 -26.79 -18.02 -0.90
N GLN A 69 -26.82 -19.33 -1.05
CA GLN A 69 -27.94 -20.07 -1.62
C GLN A 69 -28.37 -21.17 -0.64
N ASN A 70 -29.65 -21.25 -0.34
CA ASN A 70 -30.17 -22.35 0.47
C ASN A 70 -30.20 -23.60 -0.40
N VAL A 71 -29.59 -24.66 0.05
CA VAL A 71 -29.55 -25.97 -0.62
C VAL A 71 -30.75 -26.81 -0.19
N ASP A 72 -31.19 -26.65 1.07
CA ASP A 72 -32.31 -27.36 1.62
C ASP A 72 -33.61 -26.55 1.43
N ALA A 73 -34.58 -27.14 0.77
CA ALA A 73 -35.93 -26.53 0.58
C ALA A 73 -36.74 -26.37 1.89
N ALA A 74 -36.19 -26.88 3.00
CA ALA A 74 -36.88 -26.92 4.30
C ALA A 74 -37.02 -25.55 4.99
N ASP A 75 -36.26 -24.52 4.57
CA ASP A 75 -36.27 -23.20 5.23
C ASP A 75 -37.36 -22.25 4.74
N THR A 76 -38.23 -22.70 3.83
CA THR A 76 -39.31 -21.88 3.29
C THR A 76 -40.63 -22.26 3.92
N VAL A 77 -41.12 -21.45 4.85
CA VAL A 77 -42.40 -21.64 5.48
C VAL A 77 -43.44 -20.75 4.80
N VAL A 78 -44.51 -21.37 4.29
CA VAL A 78 -45.67 -20.63 3.79
C VAL A 78 -46.56 -20.31 4.96
N THR A 79 -46.75 -19.03 5.25
CA THR A 79 -47.65 -18.55 6.30
C THR A 79 -48.90 -17.95 5.67
N VAL A 80 -50.05 -18.17 6.31
CA VAL A 80 -51.33 -17.61 5.88
C VAL A 80 -51.69 -16.44 6.81
N ASN A 81 -51.94 -15.26 6.22
CA ASN A 81 -52.48 -14.11 6.96
C ASN A 81 -53.99 -14.33 7.11
N MET A 82 -54.38 -15.00 8.21
CA MET A 82 -55.76 -15.36 8.47
C MET A 82 -56.68 -14.15 8.68
N GLU A 83 -56.17 -13.03 9.21
CA GLU A 83 -56.97 -11.82 9.41
C GLU A 83 -57.31 -11.16 8.07
N LEU A 84 -56.32 -11.03 7.19
CA LEU A 84 -56.52 -10.50 5.85
C LEU A 84 -57.43 -11.41 5.02
N ALA A 85 -57.24 -12.73 5.11
CA ALA A 85 -58.09 -13.71 4.43
C ALA A 85 -59.57 -13.61 4.89
N ARG A 86 -59.84 -13.42 6.18
CA ARG A 86 -61.18 -13.17 6.71
C ARG A 86 -61.78 -11.88 6.20
N SER A 87 -61.00 -10.82 6.13
CA SER A 87 -61.42 -9.50 5.58
C SER A 87 -61.83 -9.62 4.12
N TYR A 88 -61.05 -10.31 3.28
CA TYR A 88 -61.44 -10.58 1.89
C TYR A 88 -62.70 -11.44 1.80
N GLN A 89 -62.79 -12.46 2.63
CA GLN A 89 -63.99 -13.31 2.67
C GLN A 89 -65.28 -12.52 3.00
N GLN A 90 -65.21 -11.62 4.00
CA GLN A 90 -66.31 -10.77 4.36
C GLN A 90 -66.70 -9.79 3.25
N ALA A 91 -65.75 -9.09 2.69
CA ALA A 91 -65.94 -8.16 1.58
C ALA A 91 -66.60 -8.82 0.35
N MET A 92 -66.26 -10.07 0.05
CA MET A 92 -66.83 -10.81 -1.04
C MET A 92 -68.30 -11.29 -0.71
N ARG A 93 -68.63 -11.57 0.56
CA ARG A 93 -70.00 -11.82 1.00
C ARG A 93 -70.85 -10.59 0.83
N ASP A 94 -70.38 -9.46 1.31
CA ASP A 94 -71.05 -8.17 1.22
C ASP A 94 -71.34 -7.79 -0.24
N LEU A 95 -70.36 -7.99 -1.13
CA LEU A 95 -70.56 -7.79 -2.58
C LEU A 95 -71.59 -8.73 -3.18
N SER A 96 -71.64 -10.01 -2.78
CA SER A 96 -72.59 -10.97 -3.23
C SER A 96 -73.98 -10.59 -2.82
N GLU A 97 -74.18 -10.15 -1.56
CA GLU A 97 -75.51 -9.73 -1.01
C GLU A 97 -76.01 -8.42 -1.64
N GLN A 98 -75.10 -7.43 -1.81
CA GLN A 98 -75.51 -6.11 -2.32
C GLN A 98 -75.75 -6.10 -3.85
N LEU A 99 -74.92 -6.88 -4.61
CA LEU A 99 -74.95 -6.88 -6.06
C LEU A 99 -75.76 -8.07 -6.65
N GLY A 100 -76.17 -9.02 -5.82
CA GLY A 100 -76.89 -10.23 -6.27
C GLY A 100 -76.04 -11.19 -7.12
N VAL A 101 -74.75 -11.10 -7.02
CA VAL A 101 -73.78 -11.98 -7.76
C VAL A 101 -73.51 -13.25 -6.96
N LYS A 102 -73.19 -14.35 -7.66
CA LYS A 102 -72.95 -15.62 -6.99
C LYS A 102 -71.62 -15.54 -6.20
N ASN A 103 -71.69 -15.95 -4.94
CA ASN A 103 -70.51 -16.08 -4.10
C ASN A 103 -69.88 -17.47 -4.34
N ASP A 104 -68.69 -17.52 -4.99
CA ASP A 104 -67.90 -18.73 -5.29
C ASP A 104 -66.58 -18.75 -4.58
N ILE A 105 -66.49 -18.15 -3.38
CA ILE A 105 -65.22 -18.10 -2.60
C ILE A 105 -64.75 -19.51 -2.28
N SER A 106 -63.56 -19.81 -2.70
CA SER A 106 -62.86 -21.03 -2.32
C SER A 106 -61.47 -20.66 -1.71
N ALA A 107 -60.83 -21.60 -1.01
CA ALA A 107 -59.50 -21.42 -0.51
C ALA A 107 -58.52 -21.04 -1.65
N ALA A 108 -58.68 -21.64 -2.84
CA ALA A 108 -57.89 -21.31 -4.00
C ALA A 108 -58.06 -19.89 -4.51
N VAL A 109 -59.22 -19.27 -4.33
CA VAL A 109 -59.49 -17.87 -4.65
C VAL A 109 -58.84 -16.96 -3.63
N LEU A 110 -59.00 -17.26 -2.34
CA LEU A 110 -58.41 -16.47 -1.26
C LEU A 110 -56.86 -16.43 -1.32
N THR A 111 -56.24 -17.53 -1.72
CA THR A 111 -54.77 -17.59 -1.82
C THR A 111 -54.19 -16.79 -3.00
N ARG A 112 -55.04 -16.33 -3.94
CA ARG A 112 -54.62 -15.46 -5.08
C ARG A 112 -54.58 -13.98 -4.72
N PHE A 113 -55.20 -13.59 -3.60
CA PHE A 113 -55.13 -12.20 -3.18
C PHE A 113 -53.75 -11.87 -2.63
N PRO A 114 -53.21 -10.66 -2.92
CA PRO A 114 -51.95 -10.23 -2.40
C PRO A 114 -51.89 -10.35 -0.86
N ASP A 115 -50.72 -10.72 -0.34
CA ASP A 115 -50.43 -10.78 1.08
C ASP A 115 -51.23 -11.76 1.93
N VAL A 116 -52.16 -12.56 1.35
CA VAL A 116 -52.84 -13.65 2.03
C VAL A 116 -51.91 -14.83 2.27
N LEU A 117 -51.08 -15.16 1.29
CA LEU A 117 -49.98 -16.11 1.45
C LEU A 117 -48.65 -15.35 1.50
N ALA A 118 -47.92 -15.51 2.55
CA ALA A 118 -46.58 -14.99 2.67
C ALA A 118 -45.57 -16.15 2.79
N THR A 119 -44.56 -16.11 1.97
CA THR A 119 -43.44 -17.01 2.08
C THR A 119 -42.42 -16.37 3.03
N ARG A 120 -42.18 -16.97 4.17
CA ARG A 120 -41.15 -16.54 5.11
C ARG A 120 -40.03 -17.56 5.09
N HIS A 121 -38.80 -17.04 5.07
CA HIS A 121 -37.66 -17.86 5.39
C HIS A 121 -37.59 -18.01 6.92
N ALA A 122 -37.17 -19.17 7.40
CA ALA A 122 -36.95 -19.39 8.83
C ALA A 122 -35.98 -18.32 9.37
N ASP A 123 -36.20 -17.92 10.62
CA ASP A 123 -35.32 -16.96 11.28
C ASP A 123 -33.89 -17.50 11.27
N VAL A 124 -32.98 -16.73 10.65
CA VAL A 124 -31.57 -17.09 10.54
C VAL A 124 -30.89 -16.69 11.82
N ASP A 125 -30.25 -17.63 12.50
CA ASP A 125 -29.33 -17.32 13.58
C ASP A 125 -28.14 -16.52 12.99
N GLU A 126 -28.07 -15.23 13.34
CA GLU A 126 -27.08 -14.30 12.81
C GLU A 126 -25.65 -14.67 13.21
N GLU A 127 -25.45 -15.20 14.43
CA GLU A 127 -24.12 -15.60 14.89
C GLU A 127 -23.67 -16.89 14.20
N GLN A 128 -24.56 -17.85 14.04
CA GLN A 128 -24.27 -19.07 13.26
C GLN A 128 -23.92 -18.74 11.80
N LEU A 129 -24.68 -17.82 11.18
CA LEU A 129 -24.39 -17.38 9.82
C LEU A 129 -23.04 -16.66 9.74
N TRP A 130 -22.71 -15.85 10.76
CA TRP A 130 -21.40 -15.21 10.83
C TRP A 130 -20.25 -16.22 10.91
N GLU A 131 -20.38 -17.26 11.75
CA GLU A 131 -19.36 -18.32 11.85
C GLU A 131 -19.14 -19.02 10.51
N ASP A 132 -20.23 -19.37 9.81
CA ASP A 132 -20.18 -20.01 8.50
C ASP A 132 -19.50 -19.11 7.46
N VAL A 133 -19.94 -17.85 7.35
CA VAL A 133 -19.42 -16.87 6.41
C VAL A 133 -17.96 -16.54 6.72
N SER A 134 -17.61 -16.37 7.99
CA SER A 134 -16.24 -16.09 8.43
C SER A 134 -15.27 -17.20 8.06
N ALA A 135 -15.70 -18.46 8.22
CA ALA A 135 -14.88 -19.62 7.85
C ALA A 135 -14.64 -19.71 6.34
N VAL A 136 -15.69 -19.45 5.51
CA VAL A 136 -15.55 -19.42 4.04
C VAL A 136 -14.71 -18.24 3.59
N THR A 137 -14.87 -17.08 4.24
CA THR A 137 -14.06 -15.89 3.98
C THR A 137 -12.58 -16.16 4.31
N ALA A 138 -12.29 -16.88 5.39
CA ALA A 138 -10.92 -17.28 5.73
C ALA A 138 -10.28 -18.14 4.64
N GLN A 139 -11.02 -19.12 4.09
CA GLN A 139 -10.55 -19.95 2.96
C GLN A 139 -10.27 -19.10 1.70
N ALA A 140 -11.18 -18.17 1.38
CA ALA A 140 -10.98 -17.26 0.26
C ALA A 140 -9.72 -16.39 0.47
N LEU A 141 -9.53 -15.92 1.70
CA LEU A 141 -8.40 -15.08 2.09
C LEU A 141 -7.07 -15.83 2.05
N ASP A 142 -7.03 -17.11 2.44
CA ASP A 142 -5.84 -17.93 2.34
C ASP A 142 -5.40 -18.10 0.87
N ARG A 143 -6.32 -18.48 -0.02
CA ARG A 143 -6.05 -18.58 -1.47
C ARG A 143 -5.63 -17.25 -2.09
N PHE A 144 -6.27 -16.17 -1.64
CA PHE A 144 -5.93 -14.82 -2.06
C PHE A 144 -4.49 -14.44 -1.70
N VAL A 145 -4.06 -14.73 -0.46
CA VAL A 145 -2.69 -14.46 0.01
C VAL A 145 -1.68 -15.37 -0.71
N GLU A 146 -2.00 -16.65 -0.91
CA GLU A 146 -1.16 -17.58 -1.66
C GLU A 146 -0.92 -17.10 -3.10
N MET A 147 -1.98 -16.68 -3.80
CA MET A 147 -1.85 -16.14 -5.16
C MET A 147 -0.96 -14.91 -5.19
N ARG A 148 -1.17 -13.95 -4.27
CA ARG A 148 -0.34 -12.74 -4.16
C ARG A 148 1.13 -13.05 -3.87
N ALA A 149 1.38 -14.08 -3.07
CA ALA A 149 2.74 -14.52 -2.75
C ALA A 149 3.43 -15.15 -3.97
N ALA A 150 2.71 -16.00 -4.71
CA ALA A 150 3.22 -16.63 -5.93
C ALA A 150 3.52 -15.58 -7.02
N GLU A 151 2.63 -14.61 -7.21
CA GLU A 151 2.83 -13.51 -8.15
C GLU A 151 3.97 -12.58 -7.71
N GLY A 152 4.03 -12.22 -6.43
CA GLY A 152 5.12 -11.41 -5.87
C GLY A 152 6.49 -12.05 -6.03
N ALA A 153 6.59 -13.38 -5.90
CA ALA A 153 7.82 -14.11 -6.16
C ALA A 153 8.25 -14.04 -7.64
N LYS A 154 7.30 -14.15 -8.58
CA LYS A 154 7.59 -13.98 -10.02
C LYS A 154 8.05 -12.57 -10.35
N MET A 155 7.39 -11.55 -9.79
CA MET A 155 7.78 -10.15 -9.98
C MET A 155 9.17 -9.86 -9.42
N LYS A 156 9.52 -10.43 -8.25
CA LYS A 156 10.86 -10.33 -7.69
C LYS A 156 11.91 -10.92 -8.64
N ALA A 157 11.67 -12.13 -9.16
CA ALA A 157 12.58 -12.78 -10.11
C ALA A 157 12.74 -11.97 -11.40
N ASP A 158 11.65 -11.37 -11.92
CA ASP A 158 11.71 -10.48 -13.09
C ASP A 158 12.58 -9.24 -12.81
N VAL A 159 12.41 -8.59 -11.66
CA VAL A 159 13.27 -7.45 -11.26
C VAL A 159 14.73 -7.87 -11.14
N GLU A 160 15.03 -9.01 -10.52
CA GLU A 160 16.40 -9.54 -10.41
C GLU A 160 17.04 -9.78 -11.78
N ASN A 161 16.31 -10.34 -12.74
CA ASN A 161 16.78 -10.55 -14.11
C ASN A 161 17.10 -9.22 -14.82
N ARG A 162 16.25 -8.20 -14.63
CA ARG A 162 16.49 -6.86 -15.18
C ARG A 162 17.70 -6.17 -14.56
N LEU A 163 17.90 -6.35 -13.25
CA LEU A 163 19.11 -5.85 -12.57
C LEU A 163 20.38 -6.52 -13.11
N ASN A 164 20.33 -7.83 -13.42
CA ASN A 164 21.45 -8.54 -14.07
C ASN A 164 21.74 -7.96 -15.46
N PHE A 165 20.69 -7.70 -16.25
CA PHE A 165 20.85 -7.05 -17.55
C PHE A 165 21.47 -5.65 -17.45
N LEU A 166 21.03 -4.83 -16.48
CA LEU A 166 21.63 -3.52 -16.23
C LEU A 166 23.11 -3.64 -15.87
N GLU A 167 23.50 -4.63 -15.05
CA GLU A 167 24.89 -4.86 -14.66
C GLU A 167 25.76 -5.27 -15.85
N GLU A 168 25.24 -6.11 -16.76
CA GLU A 168 25.91 -6.43 -18.03
C GLU A 168 26.09 -5.19 -18.93
N CYS A 169 25.06 -4.33 -19.00
CA CYS A 169 25.14 -3.06 -19.74
C CYS A 169 26.22 -2.15 -19.17
N VAL A 170 26.34 -2.05 -17.83
CA VAL A 170 27.40 -1.28 -17.19
C VAL A 170 28.78 -1.81 -17.59
N GLY A 171 28.99 -3.12 -17.59
CA GLY A 171 30.26 -3.72 -18.05
C GLY A 171 30.56 -3.42 -19.53
N LYS A 172 29.56 -3.39 -20.40
CA LYS A 172 29.76 -2.99 -21.81
C LYS A 172 30.14 -1.51 -21.93
N VAL A 173 29.49 -0.63 -21.14
CA VAL A 173 29.84 0.80 -21.11
C VAL A 173 31.29 1.01 -20.64
N GLU A 174 31.69 0.32 -19.57
CA GLU A 174 33.07 0.37 -19.07
C GLU A 174 34.10 -0.06 -20.16
N THR A 175 33.81 -1.17 -20.85
CA THR A 175 34.65 -1.68 -21.91
C THR A 175 34.77 -0.71 -23.10
N LEU A 176 33.64 -0.13 -23.53
CA LEU A 176 33.58 0.81 -24.65
C LEU A 176 34.19 2.18 -24.28
N SER A 177 34.17 2.55 -22.99
CA SER A 177 34.75 3.79 -22.51
C SER A 177 36.26 3.70 -22.37
N ALA A 178 36.83 2.51 -22.20
CA ALA A 178 38.26 2.27 -22.12
C ALA A 178 38.94 2.66 -23.44
N GLY A 179 40.06 3.38 -23.36
CA GLY A 179 40.87 3.78 -24.53
C GLY A 179 40.27 4.92 -25.39
N ARG A 180 39.12 5.50 -25.03
CA ARG A 180 38.50 6.59 -25.81
C ARG A 180 39.36 7.86 -25.86
N VAL A 181 40.02 8.20 -24.77
CA VAL A 181 40.90 9.36 -24.71
C VAL A 181 42.06 9.16 -25.68
N GLU A 182 42.68 7.98 -25.72
CA GLU A 182 43.75 7.62 -26.63
C GLU A 182 43.29 7.67 -28.09
N ALA A 183 42.16 7.05 -28.40
CA ALA A 183 41.56 7.08 -29.74
C ALA A 183 41.20 8.51 -30.21
N TYR A 184 40.72 9.36 -29.30
CA TYR A 184 40.46 10.77 -29.57
C TYR A 184 41.74 11.53 -29.84
N THR A 185 42.76 11.34 -29.04
CA THR A 185 44.07 11.97 -29.17
C THR A 185 44.70 11.61 -30.50
N ASN A 186 44.74 10.33 -30.88
CA ASN A 186 45.25 9.87 -32.18
C ASN A 186 44.49 10.49 -33.35
N ARG A 187 43.14 10.52 -33.29
CA ARG A 187 42.34 11.16 -34.33
C ARG A 187 42.57 12.67 -34.41
N LEU A 188 42.81 13.33 -33.27
CA LEU A 188 43.13 14.75 -33.23
C LEU A 188 44.49 15.03 -33.92
N TYR A 189 45.49 14.23 -33.59
CA TYR A 189 46.82 14.31 -34.27
C TYR A 189 46.70 14.14 -35.79
N GLU A 190 45.99 13.12 -36.27
CA GLU A 190 45.80 12.89 -37.71
C GLU A 190 45.09 14.05 -38.40
N LYS A 191 44.07 14.63 -37.77
CA LYS A 191 43.42 15.82 -38.31
C LYS A 191 44.31 17.05 -38.35
N LEU A 192 45.11 17.26 -37.29
CA LEU A 192 46.06 18.39 -37.23
C LEU A 192 47.17 18.26 -38.30
N LYS A 193 47.70 17.07 -38.54
CA LYS A 193 48.63 16.81 -39.63
C LYS A 193 48.10 17.23 -40.99
N VAL A 194 46.82 16.90 -41.28
CA VAL A 194 46.17 17.28 -42.56
C VAL A 194 45.95 18.79 -42.64
N ILE A 195 45.66 19.49 -41.56
CA ILE A 195 45.33 20.94 -41.55
C ILE A 195 46.61 21.79 -41.57
N LEU A 196 47.65 21.37 -40.84
CA LEU A 196 48.84 22.15 -40.61
C LEU A 196 49.94 21.88 -41.69
N GLU A 197 49.74 20.86 -42.52
CA GLU A 197 50.71 20.39 -43.54
C GLU A 197 52.10 20.17 -42.88
N ASP A 198 53.10 21.03 -43.20
CA ASP A 198 54.48 20.93 -42.69
C ASP A 198 54.76 21.79 -41.43
N ARG A 199 53.73 22.34 -40.77
CA ARG A 199 53.89 23.11 -39.53
C ARG A 199 53.94 22.19 -38.31
N ASP A 200 54.74 22.59 -37.31
CA ASP A 200 54.86 21.85 -36.04
C ASP A 200 53.51 21.82 -35.28
N ILE A 201 53.16 20.64 -34.81
CA ILE A 201 52.02 20.44 -33.93
C ILE A 201 52.45 20.77 -32.48
N ASP A 202 51.68 21.63 -31.80
CA ASP A 202 51.89 21.92 -30.39
C ASP A 202 51.33 20.79 -29.53
N ASP A 203 52.18 19.84 -29.15
CA ASP A 203 51.85 18.67 -28.34
C ASP A 203 51.20 19.05 -26.98
N ALA A 204 51.63 20.16 -26.38
CA ALA A 204 51.07 20.59 -25.09
C ALA A 204 49.58 20.97 -25.23
N ARG A 205 49.21 21.58 -26.35
CA ARG A 205 47.80 21.92 -26.64
C ARG A 205 46.96 20.68 -26.95
N VAL A 206 47.53 19.72 -27.70
CA VAL A 206 46.82 18.44 -27.98
C VAL A 206 46.57 17.65 -26.70
N LEU A 207 47.56 17.56 -25.81
CA LEU A 207 47.42 16.90 -24.51
C LEU A 207 46.43 17.61 -23.60
N THR A 208 46.40 18.95 -23.62
CA THR A 208 45.41 19.73 -22.86
C THR A 208 43.96 19.44 -23.36
N GLU A 209 43.76 19.41 -24.69
CA GLU A 209 42.46 19.13 -25.29
C GLU A 209 42.03 17.67 -25.04
N ALA A 210 42.98 16.73 -25.08
CA ALA A 210 42.74 15.33 -24.72
C ALA A 210 42.35 15.17 -23.26
N ALA A 211 42.95 15.90 -22.33
CA ALA A 211 42.59 15.90 -20.93
C ALA A 211 41.20 16.48 -20.69
N ILE A 212 40.86 17.60 -21.34
CA ILE A 212 39.50 18.18 -21.28
C ILE A 212 38.46 17.21 -21.87
N PHE A 213 38.76 16.53 -22.96
CA PHE A 213 37.90 15.52 -23.54
C PHE A 213 37.72 14.35 -22.57
N GLY A 214 38.79 13.87 -21.95
CA GLY A 214 38.76 12.79 -20.97
C GLY A 214 37.86 13.12 -19.79
N ASP A 215 38.03 14.30 -19.21
CA ASP A 215 37.21 14.76 -18.09
C ASP A 215 35.69 14.86 -18.47
N LYS A 216 35.39 15.43 -19.63
CA LYS A 216 34.01 15.57 -20.13
C LYS A 216 33.33 14.25 -20.45
N THR A 217 34.10 13.22 -20.83
CA THR A 217 33.57 11.93 -21.27
C THR A 217 33.75 10.81 -20.23
N ALA A 218 34.39 11.11 -19.10
CA ALA A 218 34.54 10.16 -18.01
C ALA A 218 33.20 9.71 -17.46
N VAL A 219 32.97 8.39 -17.39
CA VAL A 219 31.74 7.75 -16.89
C VAL A 219 32.04 6.79 -15.75
N ASP A 220 33.27 6.76 -15.27
CA ASP A 220 33.71 5.81 -14.23
C ASP A 220 32.96 5.99 -12.93
N GLU A 221 32.67 7.22 -12.53
CA GLU A 221 31.90 7.52 -11.32
C GLU A 221 30.47 7.01 -11.44
N GLU A 222 29.81 7.23 -12.57
CA GLU A 222 28.45 6.80 -12.85
C GLU A 222 28.34 5.27 -12.90
N THR A 223 29.32 4.59 -13.49
CA THR A 223 29.32 3.11 -13.53
C THR A 223 29.51 2.51 -12.16
N VAL A 224 30.41 3.04 -11.33
CA VAL A 224 30.62 2.64 -9.93
C VAL A 224 29.36 2.87 -9.11
N ARG A 225 28.70 4.03 -9.26
CA ARG A 225 27.43 4.33 -8.58
C ARG A 225 26.33 3.38 -9.01
N LEU A 226 26.18 3.10 -10.32
CA LEU A 226 25.20 2.14 -10.82
C LEU A 226 25.40 0.75 -10.19
N ARG A 227 26.62 0.23 -10.13
CA ARG A 227 26.93 -1.05 -9.48
C ARG A 227 26.54 -1.03 -7.99
N SER A 228 26.84 0.07 -7.31
CA SER A 228 26.47 0.26 -5.90
C SER A 228 24.96 0.24 -5.72
N HIS A 229 24.23 0.99 -6.54
CA HIS A 229 22.76 1.03 -6.47
C HIS A 229 22.12 -0.31 -6.81
N ILE A 230 22.62 -1.05 -7.80
CA ILE A 230 22.16 -2.40 -8.13
C ILE A 230 22.37 -3.36 -6.95
N SER A 231 23.55 -3.30 -6.30
CA SER A 231 23.84 -4.12 -5.12
C SER A 231 22.91 -3.79 -3.96
N GLN A 232 22.70 -2.51 -3.66
CA GLN A 232 21.74 -2.05 -2.63
C GLN A 232 20.33 -2.51 -2.96
N TYR A 233 19.93 -2.43 -4.22
CA TYR A 233 18.61 -2.86 -4.69
C TYR A 233 18.36 -4.34 -4.38
N ARG A 234 19.32 -5.21 -4.71
CA ARG A 234 19.28 -6.64 -4.40
C ARG A 234 19.19 -6.89 -2.89
N GLY A 235 19.98 -6.15 -2.09
CA GLY A 235 19.94 -6.24 -0.63
C GLY A 235 18.55 -5.88 -0.08
N ILE A 236 17.93 -4.83 -0.59
CA ILE A 236 16.60 -4.39 -0.17
C ILE A 236 15.51 -5.40 -0.58
N LEU A 237 15.61 -6.03 -1.76
CA LEU A 237 14.68 -7.09 -2.20
C LEU A 237 14.70 -8.34 -1.31
N GLN A 238 15.72 -8.54 -0.48
CA GLN A 238 15.79 -9.65 0.49
C GLN A 238 15.17 -9.28 1.85
N LEU A 239 14.91 -8.01 2.13
CA LEU A 239 14.35 -7.58 3.40
C LEU A 239 12.86 -7.95 3.51
N ASN A 240 12.42 -8.25 4.73
CA ASN A 240 11.02 -8.54 5.04
C ASN A 240 10.30 -7.32 5.65
N GLU A 241 10.66 -6.12 5.23
CA GLU A 241 10.07 -4.86 5.70
C GLU A 241 9.52 -4.03 4.52
N PRO A 242 8.64 -3.05 4.76
CA PRO A 242 8.10 -2.19 3.70
C PRO A 242 9.21 -1.36 3.05
N VAL A 243 9.63 -1.73 1.86
CA VAL A 243 10.77 -1.09 1.17
C VAL A 243 10.39 -0.34 -0.12
N GLY A 244 9.11 -0.24 -0.45
CA GLY A 244 8.65 0.37 -1.71
C GLY A 244 9.24 1.76 -1.98
N ARG A 245 9.29 2.64 -0.96
CA ARG A 245 9.92 3.97 -1.10
C ARG A 245 11.43 3.89 -1.33
N LYS A 246 12.12 2.94 -0.68
CA LYS A 246 13.56 2.75 -0.85
C LYS A 246 13.88 2.26 -2.27
N LEU A 247 13.06 1.33 -2.79
CA LEU A 247 13.20 0.82 -4.15
C LEU A 247 12.86 1.88 -5.20
N ASP A 248 11.82 2.70 -4.98
CA ASP A 248 11.47 3.82 -5.87
C ASP A 248 12.61 4.85 -5.92
N PHE A 249 13.19 5.20 -4.78
CA PHE A 249 14.36 6.07 -4.72
C PHE A 249 15.55 5.49 -5.51
N LEU A 250 15.91 4.22 -5.28
CA LEU A 250 17.00 3.59 -6.03
C LEU A 250 16.73 3.52 -7.52
N THR A 251 15.48 3.33 -7.94
CA THR A 251 15.11 3.35 -9.36
C THR A 251 15.33 4.74 -9.97
N GLN A 252 15.05 5.81 -9.20
CA GLN A 252 15.34 7.19 -9.62
C GLN A 252 16.86 7.41 -9.74
N GLU A 253 17.66 6.92 -8.79
CA GLU A 253 19.12 7.03 -8.88
C GLU A 253 19.70 6.21 -10.06
N LEU A 254 19.22 5.00 -10.31
CA LEU A 254 19.59 4.23 -11.50
C LEU A 254 19.31 5.01 -12.80
N ASN A 255 18.15 5.66 -12.89
CA ASN A 255 17.79 6.48 -14.04
C ASN A 255 18.67 7.73 -14.15
N ARG A 256 18.99 8.37 -13.03
CA ARG A 256 19.86 9.54 -12.96
C ARG A 256 21.27 9.23 -13.49
N GLU A 257 21.92 8.19 -12.96
CA GLU A 257 23.27 7.82 -13.40
C GLU A 257 23.26 7.38 -14.88
N THR A 258 22.25 6.64 -15.33
CA THR A 258 22.09 6.27 -16.74
C THR A 258 21.90 7.49 -17.64
N ASN A 259 21.17 8.53 -17.21
CA ASN A 259 21.04 9.78 -17.94
C ASN A 259 22.37 10.52 -18.05
N THR A 260 23.15 10.54 -16.97
CA THR A 260 24.47 11.20 -16.94
C THR A 260 25.45 10.52 -17.92
N ILE A 261 25.49 9.18 -17.95
CA ILE A 261 26.25 8.43 -18.94
C ILE A 261 25.82 8.83 -20.36
N GLY A 262 24.52 8.87 -20.63
CA GLY A 262 23.98 9.24 -21.94
C GLY A 262 24.34 10.66 -22.36
N SER A 263 24.45 11.60 -21.44
CA SER A 263 24.83 13.00 -21.74
C SER A 263 26.34 13.20 -21.92
N LYS A 264 27.16 12.40 -21.23
CA LYS A 264 28.61 12.46 -21.32
C LYS A 264 29.19 11.66 -22.51
N CYS A 265 28.54 10.55 -22.88
CA CYS A 265 29.01 9.73 -23.97
C CYS A 265 28.64 10.35 -25.33
N GLN A 266 29.65 10.65 -26.14
CA GLN A 266 29.52 11.08 -27.54
C GLN A 266 29.73 9.87 -28.48
N ASP A 267 29.13 8.73 -28.16
CA ASP A 267 29.32 7.46 -28.81
C ASP A 267 27.96 6.80 -29.12
N LEU A 268 27.82 6.30 -30.36
CA LEU A 268 26.54 5.74 -30.81
C LEU A 268 26.22 4.41 -30.13
N ASP A 269 27.22 3.57 -29.88
CA ASP A 269 27.02 2.24 -29.30
C ASP A 269 26.70 2.37 -27.81
N ILE A 270 27.38 3.27 -27.08
CA ILE A 270 27.03 3.59 -25.69
C ILE A 270 25.63 4.21 -25.61
N THR A 271 25.26 5.08 -26.57
CA THR A 271 23.92 5.68 -26.63
C THR A 271 22.83 4.62 -26.77
N ARG A 272 23.03 3.58 -27.60
CA ARG A 272 22.11 2.46 -27.74
C ARG A 272 21.95 1.70 -26.43
N ILE A 273 23.07 1.38 -25.76
CA ILE A 273 23.04 0.70 -24.45
C ILE A 273 22.28 1.54 -23.41
N VAL A 274 22.49 2.85 -23.38
CA VAL A 274 21.76 3.77 -22.48
C VAL A 274 20.25 3.75 -22.75
N VAL A 275 19.83 3.69 -24.00
CA VAL A 275 18.40 3.58 -24.35
C VAL A 275 17.81 2.26 -23.82
N ASP A 276 18.52 1.15 -23.99
CA ASP A 276 18.10 -0.15 -23.48
C ASP A 276 18.05 -0.17 -21.95
N MET A 277 19.04 0.40 -21.27
CA MET A 277 19.06 0.54 -19.82
C MET A 277 17.86 1.34 -19.32
N LYS A 278 17.53 2.47 -19.95
CA LYS A 278 16.36 3.28 -19.58
C LYS A 278 15.05 2.50 -19.72
N ALA A 279 14.91 1.75 -20.79
CA ALA A 279 13.73 0.91 -21.01
C ALA A 279 13.56 -0.14 -19.90
N GLU A 280 14.66 -0.78 -19.49
CA GLU A 280 14.62 -1.77 -18.40
C GLU A 280 14.38 -1.13 -17.02
N ILE A 281 14.96 0.05 -16.76
CA ILE A 281 14.71 0.81 -15.51
C ILE A 281 13.23 1.20 -15.39
N GLU A 282 12.58 1.61 -16.48
CA GLU A 282 11.14 1.93 -16.45
C GLU A 282 10.29 0.68 -16.20
N LYS A 283 10.63 -0.46 -16.80
CA LYS A 283 9.96 -1.73 -16.49
C LYS A 283 10.14 -2.15 -15.03
N ILE A 284 11.33 -1.95 -14.44
CA ILE A 284 11.55 -2.16 -13.00
C ILE A 284 10.62 -1.25 -12.20
N ARG A 285 10.50 0.02 -12.57
CA ARG A 285 9.65 1.00 -11.89
C ARG A 285 8.18 0.59 -11.90
N GLU A 286 7.67 0.11 -13.04
CA GLU A 286 6.31 -0.40 -13.15
C GLU A 286 6.09 -1.62 -12.24
N GLN A 287 7.04 -2.55 -12.19
CA GLN A 287 6.95 -3.73 -11.34
C GLN A 287 6.90 -3.38 -9.85
N ILE A 288 7.78 -2.48 -9.38
CA ILE A 288 7.80 -2.13 -7.95
C ILE A 288 6.56 -1.37 -7.49
N GLN A 289 5.87 -0.66 -8.38
CA GLN A 289 4.60 0.00 -8.04
C GLN A 289 3.50 -1.01 -7.71
N ASN A 290 3.60 -2.26 -8.19
CA ASN A 290 2.67 -3.34 -7.95
C ASN A 290 3.12 -4.29 -6.83
N LEU A 291 4.27 -4.03 -6.20
CA LEU A 291 4.76 -4.83 -5.08
C LEU A 291 4.27 -4.27 -3.74
N GLU A 292 3.67 -5.15 -2.94
CA GLU A 292 3.45 -4.93 -1.51
C GLU A 292 4.43 -5.80 -0.72
N LEU A 293 5.21 -5.16 0.12
CA LEU A 293 5.99 -5.88 1.11
C LEU A 293 5.14 -6.04 2.36
N SER A 294 4.70 -7.27 2.53
CA SER A 294 3.80 -7.69 3.58
C SER A 294 4.39 -7.38 4.96
N ARG A 295 3.64 -6.63 5.75
CA ARG A 295 3.71 -6.66 7.21
C ARG A 295 3.04 -7.94 7.74
N LEU A 296 3.31 -9.10 7.16
CA LEU A 296 2.96 -10.35 7.81
C LEU A 296 3.79 -10.44 9.09
N PHE A 297 3.12 -10.39 10.25
CA PHE A 297 3.64 -10.41 11.61
C PHE A 297 4.17 -9.09 12.20
N ARG A 298 3.32 -8.06 12.24
CA ARG A 298 3.20 -7.29 13.48
C ARG A 298 1.74 -6.95 13.76
N ARG A 299 1.08 -7.79 14.51
CA ARG A 299 0.06 -7.39 15.47
C ARG A 299 0.75 -6.48 16.50
N ASN A 300 1.12 -5.30 16.11
CA ASN A 300 1.22 -4.23 17.08
C ASN A 300 -0.15 -3.58 17.05
N ALA A 301 -0.96 -3.90 18.03
CA ALA A 301 -1.97 -2.98 18.51
C ALA A 301 -1.36 -1.58 18.37
N MET A 302 -2.09 -0.64 17.82
CA MET A 302 -1.63 0.73 17.63
C MET A 302 -1.18 1.22 19.01
N LYS A 303 0.13 1.10 19.29
CA LYS A 303 0.69 1.51 20.58
C LYS A 303 0.65 3.03 20.56
N LEU A 304 -0.30 3.58 21.28
CA LEU A 304 -0.39 5.02 21.49
C LEU A 304 0.55 5.40 22.63
N ILE A 305 1.33 6.44 22.42
CA ILE A 305 2.18 7.05 23.42
C ILE A 305 1.45 8.29 23.93
N ASN A 306 1.22 8.37 25.25
CA ASN A 306 0.74 9.59 25.88
C ASN A 306 1.90 10.59 25.93
N ILE A 307 1.73 11.73 25.25
CA ILE A 307 2.71 12.82 25.16
C ILE A 307 2.37 14.00 26.08
N GLY A 308 1.45 13.79 27.02
CA GLY A 308 1.02 14.78 27.99
C GLY A 308 -0.36 15.37 27.70
N PHE A 309 -1.07 15.80 28.75
CA PHE A 309 -2.38 16.46 28.70
C PHE A 309 -3.45 15.70 27.89
N GLY A 310 -3.45 14.34 27.98
CA GLY A 310 -4.38 13.52 27.24
C GLY A 310 -4.08 13.36 25.73
N ASN A 311 -3.03 14.02 25.23
CA ASN A 311 -2.63 13.91 23.83
C ASN A 311 -1.90 12.58 23.60
N MET A 312 -2.27 11.91 22.50
CA MET A 312 -1.72 10.61 22.11
C MET A 312 -1.13 10.66 20.72
N VAL A 313 0.03 10.05 20.53
CA VAL A 313 0.64 9.83 19.21
C VAL A 313 0.89 8.34 18.99
N SER A 314 0.86 7.91 17.73
CA SER A 314 1.17 6.53 17.39
C SER A 314 2.68 6.27 17.50
N ALA A 315 3.10 5.35 18.36
CA ALA A 315 4.51 4.98 18.55
C ALA A 315 5.18 4.55 17.24
N GLY A 316 4.47 3.82 16.39
CA GLY A 316 4.99 3.34 15.12
C GLY A 316 5.15 4.41 14.04
N ARG A 317 4.70 5.66 14.30
CA ARG A 317 4.80 6.80 13.37
C ARG A 317 5.77 7.88 13.85
N VAL A 318 6.38 7.71 15.04
CA VAL A 318 7.41 8.61 15.55
C VAL A 318 8.75 8.16 14.97
N VAL A 319 9.41 9.04 14.25
CA VAL A 319 10.74 8.82 13.65
C VAL A 319 11.84 9.18 14.65
N ALA A 320 11.67 10.32 15.34
CA ALA A 320 12.62 10.79 16.34
C ALA A 320 11.94 11.60 17.43
N VAL A 321 12.53 11.58 18.64
CA VAL A 321 12.17 12.44 19.76
C VAL A 321 13.43 13.19 20.16
N VAL A 322 13.41 14.52 20.07
CA VAL A 322 14.60 15.38 20.26
C VAL A 322 14.31 16.53 21.22
N SER A 323 15.36 17.06 21.86
CA SER A 323 15.28 18.28 22.68
C SER A 323 15.09 19.52 21.77
N PRO A 324 14.28 20.52 22.19
CA PRO A 324 14.04 21.74 21.42
C PRO A 324 15.23 22.72 21.40
N ASP A 325 16.30 22.48 22.20
CA ASP A 325 17.30 23.51 22.51
C ASP A 325 18.28 23.77 21.37
N SER A 326 18.49 22.78 20.48
CA SER A 326 19.48 22.89 19.40
C SER A 326 19.01 23.83 18.27
N ALA A 327 19.94 24.56 17.67
CA ALA A 327 19.64 25.46 16.55
C ALA A 327 19.00 24.75 15.33
N PRO A 328 19.39 23.54 14.95
CA PRO A 328 18.74 22.78 13.85
C PRO A 328 17.28 22.46 14.17
N VAL A 329 16.97 22.04 15.41
CA VAL A 329 15.60 21.69 15.82
C VAL A 329 14.71 22.94 15.84
N LYS A 330 15.24 24.08 16.30
CA LYS A 330 14.50 25.36 16.27
C LYS A 330 14.15 25.78 14.83
N ARG A 331 15.06 25.56 13.85
CA ARG A 331 14.77 25.82 12.45
C ARG A 331 13.69 24.88 11.91
N LEU A 332 13.78 23.58 12.21
CA LEU A 332 12.80 22.58 11.81
C LEU A 332 11.40 22.91 12.34
N VAL A 333 11.26 23.31 13.61
CA VAL A 333 9.99 23.74 14.20
C VAL A 333 9.43 24.98 13.50
N LYS A 334 10.29 25.95 13.18
CA LYS A 334 9.89 27.15 12.44
C LYS A 334 9.38 26.81 11.03
N GLU A 335 10.11 25.98 10.31
CA GLU A 335 9.76 25.53 8.96
C GLU A 335 8.45 24.73 8.96
N ALA A 336 8.25 23.81 9.93
CA ALA A 336 7.01 23.07 10.09
C ALA A 336 5.82 24.00 10.38
N ARG A 337 6.02 25.07 11.14
CA ARG A 337 4.99 26.08 11.41
C ARG A 337 4.60 26.84 10.13
N GLU A 338 5.59 27.27 9.36
CA GLU A 338 5.37 27.96 8.09
C GLU A 338 4.63 27.11 7.06
N ARG A 339 4.86 25.79 7.08
CA ARG A 339 4.19 24.82 6.20
C ARG A 339 2.86 24.28 6.73
N GLY A 340 2.38 24.73 7.91
CA GLY A 340 1.16 24.22 8.51
C GLY A 340 1.25 22.76 9.01
N MET A 341 2.47 22.24 9.21
CA MET A 341 2.75 20.85 9.64
C MET A 341 3.10 20.77 11.13
N LEU A 342 2.96 21.84 11.89
CA LEU A 342 3.24 21.88 13.32
C LEU A 342 1.97 21.58 14.12
N ILE A 343 2.08 20.63 15.05
CA ILE A 343 1.03 20.32 16.02
C ILE A 343 1.57 20.68 17.42
N ASP A 344 0.96 21.65 18.07
CA ASP A 344 1.35 22.04 19.44
C ASP A 344 0.48 21.30 20.45
N ALA A 345 1.08 20.31 21.14
CA ALA A 345 0.48 19.52 22.22
C ALA A 345 1.04 19.91 23.58
N SER A 346 1.72 21.05 23.71
CA SER A 346 2.33 21.51 24.98
C SER A 346 1.33 22.14 25.95
N TYR A 347 0.12 22.44 25.49
CA TYR A 347 -0.94 23.10 26.27
C TYR A 347 -0.51 24.43 26.91
N GLY A 348 0.28 25.22 26.16
CA GLY A 348 0.78 26.53 26.60
C GLY A 348 1.97 26.46 27.57
N ARG A 349 2.48 25.27 27.90
CA ARG A 349 3.69 25.10 28.71
C ARG A 349 4.96 25.09 27.83
N SER A 350 6.10 25.22 28.49
CA SER A 350 7.39 25.15 27.78
C SER A 350 7.55 23.80 27.08
N THR A 351 7.86 23.85 25.78
CA THR A 351 8.18 22.66 24.99
C THR A 351 9.47 22.03 25.54
N ARG A 352 9.41 20.76 25.89
CA ARG A 352 10.55 19.95 26.40
C ARG A 352 10.97 18.86 25.43
N ALA A 353 10.06 18.39 24.57
CA ALA A 353 10.38 17.46 23.49
C ALA A 353 9.71 17.87 22.18
N VAL A 354 10.39 17.57 21.07
CA VAL A 354 9.93 17.72 19.71
C VAL A 354 9.91 16.33 19.07
N LEU A 355 8.72 15.87 18.66
CA LEU A 355 8.55 14.59 17.99
C LEU A 355 8.45 14.82 16.49
N ILE A 356 9.26 14.11 15.74
CA ILE A 356 9.26 14.10 14.29
C ILE A 356 8.50 12.87 13.82
N MET A 357 7.45 13.09 13.04
CA MET A 357 6.57 12.03 12.55
C MET A 357 6.98 11.58 11.13
N ASP A 358 6.61 10.36 10.75
CA ASP A 358 6.82 9.81 9.41
C ASP A 358 6.00 10.52 8.31
N SER A 359 5.09 11.40 8.72
CA SER A 359 4.24 12.23 7.85
C SER A 359 4.75 13.67 7.70
N ASP A 360 6.01 13.93 8.06
CA ASP A 360 6.66 15.24 8.10
C ASP A 360 6.01 16.25 9.07
N HIS A 361 5.04 15.80 9.89
CA HIS A 361 4.50 16.61 10.98
C HIS A 361 5.49 16.68 12.14
N VAL A 362 5.54 17.83 12.76
CA VAL A 362 6.31 18.08 13.99
C VAL A 362 5.34 18.32 15.13
N VAL A 363 5.48 17.53 16.20
CA VAL A 363 4.61 17.61 17.38
C VAL A 363 5.42 18.12 18.56
N LEU A 364 4.95 19.19 19.23
CA LEU A 364 5.57 19.73 20.43
C LEU A 364 4.94 19.08 21.66
N SER A 365 5.78 18.69 22.63
CA SER A 365 5.35 18.10 23.90
C SER A 365 6.01 18.80 25.09
N ALA A 366 5.27 18.93 26.20
CA ALA A 366 5.81 19.44 27.46
C ALA A 366 6.49 18.34 28.29
N LEU A 367 6.48 17.08 27.88
CA LEU A 367 7.20 15.99 28.53
C LEU A 367 8.65 15.95 28.10
N GLN A 368 9.54 15.48 28.97
CA GLN A 368 10.94 15.26 28.63
C GLN A 368 11.09 14.16 27.54
N PRO A 369 12.11 14.26 26.67
CA PRO A 369 12.36 13.26 25.61
C PRO A 369 12.48 11.84 26.16
N GLU A 370 13.13 11.67 27.31
CA GLU A 370 13.32 10.38 27.97
C GLU A 370 11.98 9.80 28.44
N THR A 371 11.08 10.64 28.97
CA THR A 371 9.74 10.21 29.38
C THR A 371 8.93 9.70 28.20
N VAL A 372 8.98 10.40 27.06
CA VAL A 372 8.31 9.98 25.83
C VAL A 372 8.93 8.69 25.30
N ALA A 373 10.25 8.57 25.32
CA ALA A 373 10.99 7.38 24.87
C ALA A 373 10.65 6.14 25.73
N ASN A 374 10.62 6.28 27.07
CA ASN A 374 10.28 5.21 28.00
C ASN A 374 8.84 4.71 27.78
N ARG A 375 7.90 5.62 27.58
CA ARG A 375 6.50 5.26 27.24
C ARG A 375 6.42 4.57 25.90
N ALA A 376 7.22 4.96 24.91
CA ALA A 376 7.33 4.29 23.62
C ALA A 376 7.87 2.87 23.80
N ALA A 377 8.86 2.65 24.65
CA ALA A 377 9.43 1.34 24.97
C ALA A 377 8.51 0.44 25.81
N GLY A 378 7.45 0.97 26.42
CA GLY A 378 6.52 0.23 27.26
C GLY A 378 6.97 0.06 28.71
N GLN A 379 7.95 0.83 29.14
CA GLN A 379 8.35 0.94 30.54
C GLN A 379 7.53 2.07 31.17
N GLU A 380 6.41 1.73 31.81
CA GLU A 380 5.73 2.65 32.70
C GLU A 380 6.60 2.80 33.96
N SER A 381 7.21 3.94 34.14
CA SER A 381 7.78 4.31 35.43
C SER A 381 6.63 4.41 36.43
N LYS A 382 6.56 3.44 37.36
CA LYS A 382 5.85 3.63 38.65
C LYS A 382 6.57 4.76 39.39
N GLY A 383 5.96 5.90 39.46
CA GLY A 383 6.47 7.00 40.29
C GLY A 383 6.13 8.37 39.74
N THR A 384 5.10 8.93 40.21
CA THR A 384 4.88 10.27 40.78
C THR A 384 3.42 10.67 40.56
N THR A 385 2.59 10.10 41.43
CA THR A 385 1.30 10.68 41.81
C THR A 385 1.57 11.40 43.14
N GLU A 386 2.17 12.57 43.09
CA GLU A 386 2.24 13.50 44.23
C GLU A 386 2.72 14.83 43.62
N GLU A 387 1.77 15.69 43.26
CA GLU A 387 1.85 17.15 43.17
C GLU A 387 0.63 17.69 42.40
N GLU A 388 -0.57 17.34 42.90
CA GLU A 388 -1.81 18.07 42.59
C GLU A 388 -2.70 18.08 43.84
N GLN A 389 -2.25 18.76 44.89
CA GLN A 389 -3.11 19.24 45.98
C GLN A 389 -2.26 20.16 46.85
N THR A 390 -2.18 21.42 46.53
CA THR A 390 -2.03 22.56 47.45
C THR A 390 -1.97 23.83 46.62
N HIS A 391 -3.10 24.48 46.46
CA HIS A 391 -3.30 25.92 46.35
C HIS A 391 -4.77 26.20 46.02
N GLU A 392 -5.65 25.86 46.97
CA GLU A 392 -6.87 26.59 47.27
C GLU A 392 -6.85 26.81 48.79
N GLU A 393 -6.45 28.01 49.19
CA GLU A 393 -6.83 28.75 50.41
C GLU A 393 -5.76 29.81 50.63
N GLY A 394 -6.12 31.09 50.40
CA GLY A 394 -5.35 32.25 50.76
C GLY A 394 -5.69 33.45 49.93
#